data_7364a1da1dc67cf376e138851e90d5d1
#
_entry.id   7364a1da1dc67cf376e138851e90d5d1
#
_cell.length_a   1.000
_cell.length_b   1.000
_cell.length_c   1.000
_cell.angle_alpha   90.00
_cell.angle_beta   90.00
_cell.angle_gamma   90.00
#
_symmetry.space_group_name_H-M   'P 1'
#
loop_
_entity.id
_entity.type
_entity.pdbx_description
1 polymer ?
#
loop_
_entity_poly.entity_id
_entity_poly.type
_entity_poly.pdbx_seq_one_letter_code
_entity_poly.pdbx_strand_id
1 'polypeptide(L)'
;LKIFFYIQSLTGGGAERVTAALARHLVAQGHDVGVVTLASAEGDFYPLDDRVRRVSLDLVGVNRGMGKLTANYRRWRALHRALKAEQPDVVVAMMTTSIVLAILAAVGLPVRVYGSERNYPGRKTTGRPWGVLRRLVYRLAAGHIAQTREAAVWLERHTGARNVHVIPNPVIWPIPSFSPEVATESVVSRERKVILAVGSKPEQKGFDLLVRAFSTLAKDWPEWDLVILGVDAGSSAACGGGAVVERLAEQSGIPERLHLPGRVGNVMEWYERADIFVLSSRYEGFPNVLLEAMAAGCPCIAFDCDTGPRDIIEDGANGLLVPAEDVEKLRDRMAGLMANVAMRTELGGQAVQVRKAFSEERIMALWQQVLQ
;
A
#
# COMPACT_ATOMS: atom_id res chain seq x y z
N LEU A 1 19.33 -20.39 -3.08
CA LEU A 1 19.70 -19.34 -2.14
C LEU A 1 18.86 -19.40 -0.89
N LYS A 2 19.43 -18.99 0.23
CA LYS A 2 18.71 -18.77 1.49
C LYS A 2 18.35 -17.29 1.61
N ILE A 3 17.05 -16.95 1.46
CA ILE A 3 16.55 -15.58 1.35
C ILE A 3 15.64 -15.27 2.53
N PHE A 4 15.97 -14.26 3.30
CA PHE A 4 15.17 -13.83 4.43
C PHE A 4 14.56 -12.45 4.18
N PHE A 5 13.28 -12.30 4.52
CA PHE A 5 12.60 -11.01 4.58
C PHE A 5 12.62 -10.49 6.01
N TYR A 6 12.89 -9.20 6.16
CA TYR A 6 12.77 -8.53 7.45
C TYR A 6 11.75 -7.40 7.38
N ILE A 7 10.68 -7.52 8.14
CA ILE A 7 9.58 -6.56 8.21
C ILE A 7 9.14 -6.36 9.66
N GLN A 8 8.42 -5.29 9.97
CA GLN A 8 8.00 -5.00 11.33
C GLN A 8 6.95 -5.99 11.87
N SER A 9 5.96 -6.33 11.05
CA SER A 9 4.85 -7.25 11.35
C SER A 9 4.26 -7.82 10.06
N LEU A 10 3.32 -8.77 10.18
CA LEU A 10 2.46 -9.24 9.09
C LEU A 10 0.97 -8.96 9.38
N THR A 11 0.68 -7.95 10.20
CA THR A 11 -0.67 -7.66 10.74
C THR A 11 -1.64 -7.02 9.75
N GLY A 12 -1.21 -6.72 8.55
CA GLY A 12 -2.05 -6.19 7.47
C GLY A 12 -1.56 -4.86 6.92
N GLY A 13 -1.32 -4.82 5.64
CA GLY A 13 -0.82 -3.68 4.88
C GLY A 13 -0.25 -4.11 3.53
N GLY A 14 0.07 -3.15 2.67
CA GLY A 14 0.57 -3.45 1.33
C GLY A 14 1.98 -4.07 1.31
N ALA A 15 2.86 -3.65 2.22
CA ALA A 15 4.21 -4.20 2.33
C ALA A 15 4.19 -5.65 2.85
N GLU A 16 3.34 -5.92 3.82
CA GLU A 16 3.13 -7.23 4.44
C GLU A 16 2.58 -8.23 3.42
N ARG A 17 1.58 -7.81 2.64
CA ARG A 17 1.00 -8.63 1.57
C ARG A 17 2.04 -9.00 0.50
N VAL A 18 2.82 -8.04 0.06
CA VAL A 18 3.88 -8.29 -0.92
C VAL A 18 4.98 -9.18 -0.35
N THR A 19 5.32 -9.04 0.93
CA THR A 19 6.29 -9.91 1.60
C THR A 19 5.80 -11.36 1.61
N ALA A 20 4.54 -11.61 1.96
CA ALA A 20 3.96 -12.95 1.95
C ALA A 20 3.91 -13.55 0.53
N ALA A 21 3.52 -12.75 -0.47
CA ALA A 21 3.50 -13.18 -1.87
C ALA A 21 4.91 -13.53 -2.39
N LEU A 22 5.91 -12.70 -2.12
CA LEU A 22 7.31 -12.95 -2.48
C LEU A 22 7.85 -14.21 -1.79
N ALA A 23 7.59 -14.38 -0.50
CA ALA A 23 8.03 -15.56 0.25
C ALA A 23 7.44 -16.83 -0.35
N ARG A 24 6.13 -16.86 -0.63
CA ARG A 24 5.45 -17.98 -1.29
C ARG A 24 6.04 -18.29 -2.66
N HIS A 25 6.26 -17.27 -3.49
CA HIS A 25 6.81 -17.43 -4.83
C HIS A 25 8.23 -18.01 -4.80
N LEU A 26 9.11 -17.46 -3.96
CA LEU A 26 10.50 -17.90 -3.88
C LEU A 26 10.65 -19.33 -3.32
N VAL A 27 9.79 -19.71 -2.36
CA VAL A 27 9.72 -21.10 -1.88
C VAL A 27 9.28 -22.04 -3.00
N ALA A 28 8.30 -21.64 -3.81
CA ALA A 28 7.86 -22.44 -4.96
C ALA A 28 8.97 -22.61 -6.02
N GLN A 29 9.92 -21.68 -6.09
CA GLN A 29 11.13 -21.75 -6.94
C GLN A 29 12.25 -22.56 -6.32
N GLY A 30 12.07 -23.18 -5.16
CA GLY A 30 13.07 -24.03 -4.50
C GLY A 30 14.09 -23.26 -3.65
N HIS A 31 13.85 -22.01 -3.32
CA HIS A 31 14.69 -21.26 -2.37
C HIS A 31 14.34 -21.62 -0.92
N ASP A 32 15.34 -21.56 -0.02
CA ASP A 32 15.12 -21.60 1.43
C ASP A 32 14.72 -20.20 1.89
N VAL A 33 13.47 -20.04 2.31
CA VAL A 33 12.90 -18.73 2.58
C VAL A 33 12.49 -18.58 4.03
N GLY A 34 12.85 -17.44 4.64
CA GLY A 34 12.43 -17.07 5.98
C GLY A 34 11.85 -15.66 6.06
N VAL A 35 10.96 -15.45 7.03
CA VAL A 35 10.42 -14.13 7.37
C VAL A 35 10.71 -13.83 8.83
N VAL A 36 11.49 -12.78 9.07
CA VAL A 36 11.80 -12.25 10.40
C VAL A 36 10.92 -11.04 10.67
N THR A 37 10.23 -11.01 11.82
CA THR A 37 9.45 -9.84 12.24
C THR A 37 9.84 -9.37 13.64
N LEU A 38 9.58 -8.09 13.93
CA LEU A 38 9.66 -7.55 15.29
C LEU A 38 8.43 -7.95 16.12
N ALA A 39 7.26 -8.11 15.49
CA ALA A 39 6.02 -8.56 16.13
C ALA A 39 6.00 -10.08 16.32
N SER A 40 5.15 -10.55 17.25
CA SER A 40 4.79 -11.97 17.36
C SER A 40 4.02 -12.44 16.13
N ALA A 41 3.96 -13.75 15.92
CA ALA A 41 3.18 -14.36 14.83
C ALA A 41 1.67 -14.40 15.11
N GLU A 42 1.24 -14.24 16.36
CA GLU A 42 -0.19 -14.31 16.75
C GLU A 42 -1.08 -13.28 16.05
N GLY A 43 -0.50 -12.16 15.60
CA GLY A 43 -1.22 -11.09 14.89
C GLY A 43 -1.08 -11.16 13.38
N ASP A 44 -0.49 -12.21 12.82
CA ASP A 44 -0.27 -12.31 11.38
C ASP A 44 -1.61 -12.43 10.63
N PHE A 45 -1.89 -11.50 9.74
CA PHE A 45 -3.09 -11.47 8.90
C PHE A 45 -2.88 -12.21 7.56
N TYR A 46 -1.67 -12.11 6.99
CA TYR A 46 -1.34 -12.81 5.76
C TYR A 46 -0.69 -14.14 6.10
N PRO A 47 -1.31 -15.29 5.72
CA PRO A 47 -0.72 -16.60 5.95
C PRO A 47 0.56 -16.75 5.11
N LEU A 48 1.56 -17.34 5.72
CA LEU A 48 2.76 -17.79 5.03
C LEU A 48 2.58 -19.25 4.58
N ASP A 49 3.26 -19.63 3.51
CA ASP A 49 3.40 -21.03 3.12
C ASP A 49 4.13 -21.80 4.24
N ASP A 50 3.72 -23.02 4.56
CA ASP A 50 4.25 -23.84 5.65
C ASP A 50 5.77 -24.11 5.51
N ARG A 51 6.30 -24.00 4.30
CA ARG A 51 7.73 -24.15 4.01
C ARG A 51 8.53 -22.89 4.32
N VAL A 52 7.87 -21.74 4.57
CA VAL A 52 8.53 -20.49 4.92
C VAL A 52 8.86 -20.49 6.42
N ARG A 53 10.14 -20.35 6.74
CA ARG A 53 10.59 -20.25 8.14
C ARG A 53 10.11 -18.93 8.76
N ARG A 54 9.32 -19.00 9.82
CA ARG A 54 8.83 -17.86 10.58
C ARG A 54 9.69 -17.59 11.81
N VAL A 55 10.30 -16.40 11.91
CA VAL A 55 11.13 -15.97 13.06
C VAL A 55 10.54 -14.70 13.67
N SER A 56 9.98 -14.80 14.87
CA SER A 56 9.47 -13.66 15.64
C SER A 56 10.52 -13.20 16.65
N LEU A 57 10.82 -11.90 16.65
CA LEU A 57 11.75 -11.31 17.63
C LEU A 57 11.04 -10.85 18.92
N ASP A 58 9.70 -10.71 18.88
CA ASP A 58 8.81 -10.31 19.99
C ASP A 58 9.24 -9.03 20.71
N LEU A 59 9.64 -8.02 19.92
CA LEU A 59 10.14 -6.74 20.39
C LEU A 59 9.21 -5.56 20.09
N VAL A 60 7.95 -5.83 19.73
CA VAL A 60 6.91 -4.80 19.61
C VAL A 60 6.38 -4.47 20.99
N GLY A 61 6.28 -3.17 21.32
CA GLY A 61 5.77 -2.73 22.63
C GLY A 61 6.81 -2.69 23.77
N VAL A 62 8.02 -3.21 23.57
CA VAL A 62 9.13 -3.17 24.56
C VAL A 62 9.55 -1.74 24.95
N ASN A 63 8.98 -0.71 24.30
CA ASN A 63 9.28 0.70 24.60
C ASN A 63 8.58 1.25 25.85
N ARG A 64 7.67 0.51 26.48
CA ARG A 64 7.02 0.96 27.73
C ARG A 64 8.05 0.99 28.86
N GLY A 65 8.50 2.20 29.25
CA GLY A 65 9.45 2.41 30.34
C GLY A 65 10.93 2.43 29.93
N MET A 66 11.29 2.25 28.64
CA MET A 66 12.68 2.28 28.18
C MET A 66 12.93 3.40 27.18
N GLY A 67 14.13 3.98 27.22
CA GLY A 67 14.56 4.99 26.24
C GLY A 67 14.58 4.43 24.81
N LYS A 68 14.24 5.27 23.82
CA LYS A 68 14.22 4.89 22.38
C LYS A 68 15.54 4.26 21.89
N LEU A 69 16.67 4.72 22.43
CA LEU A 69 18.01 4.19 22.07
C LEU A 69 18.20 2.75 22.53
N THR A 70 17.84 2.44 23.76
CA THR A 70 17.95 1.09 24.34
C THR A 70 17.05 0.10 23.60
N ALA A 71 15.83 0.53 23.25
CA ALA A 71 14.91 -0.31 22.47
C ALA A 71 15.47 -0.62 21.07
N ASN A 72 16.03 0.36 20.37
CA ASN A 72 16.62 0.15 19.06
C ASN A 72 17.90 -0.71 19.11
N TYR A 73 18.71 -0.56 20.17
CA TYR A 73 19.87 -1.44 20.41
C TYR A 73 19.43 -2.91 20.60
N ARG A 74 18.36 -3.16 21.39
CA ARG A 74 17.81 -4.51 21.58
C ARG A 74 17.31 -5.11 20.27
N ARG A 75 16.59 -4.32 19.46
CA ARG A 75 16.10 -4.74 18.12
C ARG A 75 17.27 -5.10 17.20
N TRP A 76 18.27 -4.23 17.13
CA TRP A 76 19.49 -4.47 16.36
C TRP A 76 20.18 -5.75 16.82
N ARG A 77 20.42 -5.92 18.14
CA ARG A 77 21.10 -7.10 18.70
C ARG A 77 20.33 -8.40 18.46
N ALA A 78 19.00 -8.37 18.58
CA ALA A 78 18.16 -9.54 18.33
C ALA A 78 18.18 -9.92 16.84
N LEU A 79 18.07 -8.94 15.95
CA LEU A 79 18.17 -9.17 14.51
C LEU A 79 19.56 -9.69 14.12
N HIS A 80 20.63 -9.10 14.63
CA HIS A 80 22.00 -9.60 14.36
C HIS A 80 22.16 -11.07 14.80
N ARG A 81 21.64 -11.44 15.97
CA ARG A 81 21.67 -12.84 16.45
C ARG A 81 20.87 -13.77 15.56
N ALA A 82 19.68 -13.34 15.14
CA ALA A 82 18.85 -14.12 14.21
C ALA A 82 19.56 -14.33 12.87
N LEU A 83 20.14 -13.28 12.27
CA LEU A 83 20.89 -13.38 11.01
C LEU A 83 22.14 -14.25 11.14
N LYS A 84 22.84 -14.16 12.27
CA LYS A 84 24.02 -14.99 12.56
C LYS A 84 23.66 -16.48 12.75
N ALA A 85 22.52 -16.77 13.38
CA ALA A 85 22.05 -18.14 13.57
C ALA A 85 21.51 -18.75 12.28
N GLU A 86 20.74 -17.98 11.52
CA GLU A 86 20.08 -18.43 10.31
C GLU A 86 21.01 -18.45 9.08
N GLN A 87 22.04 -17.62 9.06
CA GLN A 87 23.01 -17.52 7.96
C GLN A 87 22.37 -17.39 6.56
N PRO A 88 21.48 -16.39 6.33
CA PRO A 88 20.92 -16.19 5.00
C PRO A 88 21.98 -15.65 4.02
N ASP A 89 21.88 -16.02 2.75
CA ASP A 89 22.67 -15.40 1.68
C ASP A 89 22.22 -13.97 1.41
N VAL A 90 20.90 -13.74 1.50
CA VAL A 90 20.24 -12.47 1.18
C VAL A 90 19.22 -12.12 2.25
N VAL A 91 19.19 -10.85 2.63
CA VAL A 91 18.13 -10.24 3.44
C VAL A 91 17.44 -9.12 2.65
N VAL A 92 16.13 -9.23 2.45
CA VAL A 92 15.28 -8.16 1.90
C VAL A 92 14.57 -7.48 3.05
N ALA A 93 14.97 -6.25 3.36
CA ALA A 93 14.39 -5.47 4.45
C ALA A 93 13.32 -4.51 3.92
N MET A 94 12.13 -4.56 4.50
CA MET A 94 10.97 -3.78 4.08
C MET A 94 10.80 -2.52 4.92
N MET A 95 10.69 -1.35 4.29
CA MET A 95 10.51 -0.04 4.91
C MET A 95 11.77 0.54 5.59
N THR A 96 11.88 1.86 5.61
CA THR A 96 13.08 2.62 5.99
C THR A 96 13.73 2.17 7.30
N THR A 97 12.96 2.02 8.38
CA THR A 97 13.53 1.65 9.69
C THR A 97 14.06 0.24 9.71
N SER A 98 13.37 -0.69 9.07
CA SER A 98 13.82 -2.09 8.92
C SER A 98 15.06 -2.17 8.05
N ILE A 99 15.13 -1.38 6.97
CA ILE A 99 16.30 -1.32 6.09
C ILE A 99 17.54 -0.90 6.88
N VAL A 100 17.45 0.22 7.61
CA VAL A 100 18.57 0.71 8.43
C VAL A 100 19.02 -0.33 9.46
N LEU A 101 18.07 -0.94 10.17
CA LEU A 101 18.39 -1.97 11.17
C LEU A 101 19.02 -3.22 10.55
N ALA A 102 18.51 -3.68 9.40
CA ALA A 102 19.04 -4.84 8.71
C ALA A 102 20.46 -4.61 8.21
N ILE A 103 20.73 -3.46 7.61
CA ILE A 103 22.09 -3.11 7.15
C ILE A 103 23.06 -3.10 8.32
N LEU A 104 22.70 -2.46 9.44
CA LEU A 104 23.55 -2.43 10.64
C LEU A 104 23.70 -3.81 11.29
N ALA A 105 22.64 -4.63 11.28
CA ALA A 105 22.68 -5.98 11.85
C ALA A 105 23.50 -6.96 11.00
N ALA A 106 23.63 -6.71 9.70
CA ALA A 106 24.42 -7.54 8.79
C ALA A 106 25.92 -7.21 8.80
N VAL A 107 26.35 -6.12 9.45
CA VAL A 107 27.78 -5.76 9.53
C VAL A 107 28.57 -6.90 10.17
N GLY A 108 29.62 -7.36 9.46
CA GLY A 108 30.48 -8.48 9.88
C GLY A 108 29.90 -9.88 9.60
N LEU A 109 28.75 -9.97 8.92
CA LEU A 109 28.17 -11.22 8.45
C LEU A 109 28.29 -11.33 6.91
N PRO A 110 28.43 -12.53 6.34
CA PRO A 110 28.49 -12.75 4.88
C PRO A 110 27.06 -12.71 4.28
N VAL A 111 26.33 -11.61 4.47
CA VAL A 111 24.92 -11.45 4.09
C VAL A 111 24.77 -10.24 3.17
N ARG A 112 24.16 -10.42 2.01
CA ARG A 112 23.77 -9.30 1.12
C ARG A 112 22.45 -8.71 1.59
N VAL A 113 22.39 -7.41 1.86
CA VAL A 113 21.15 -6.72 2.27
C VAL A 113 20.60 -5.90 1.11
N TYR A 114 19.33 -6.13 0.77
CA TYR A 114 18.55 -5.31 -0.15
C TYR A 114 17.48 -4.53 0.63
N GLY A 115 17.43 -3.22 0.42
CA GLY A 115 16.44 -2.36 1.05
C GLY A 115 15.23 -2.14 0.14
N SER A 116 14.02 -2.49 0.56
CA SER A 116 12.79 -2.23 -0.21
C SER A 116 11.99 -1.09 0.42
N GLU A 117 12.01 0.08 -0.23
CA GLU A 117 11.17 1.21 0.17
C GLU A 117 9.76 1.05 -0.42
N ARG A 118 8.76 1.04 0.47
CA ARG A 118 7.35 0.74 0.13
C ARG A 118 6.43 1.95 0.25
N ASN A 119 7.00 3.13 0.47
CA ASN A 119 6.32 4.42 0.46
C ASN A 119 7.23 5.43 -0.24
N TYR A 120 6.65 6.56 -0.67
CA TYR A 120 7.46 7.65 -1.19
C TYR A 120 8.27 8.31 -0.06
N PRO A 121 9.60 8.14 -0.07
CA PRO A 121 10.42 8.59 1.05
C PRO A 121 10.56 10.12 1.11
N GLY A 122 10.20 10.84 0.06
CA GLY A 122 10.20 12.30 0.01
C GLY A 122 9.10 12.93 0.88
N ARG A 123 7.94 12.27 1.00
CA ARG A 123 6.81 12.75 1.81
C ARG A 123 6.76 12.11 3.19
N LYS A 124 7.17 10.85 3.31
CA LYS A 124 7.17 10.15 4.59
C LYS A 124 8.41 10.52 5.40
N THR A 125 8.25 11.49 6.30
CA THR A 125 9.33 11.88 7.22
C THR A 125 9.58 10.78 8.25
N THR A 126 10.75 10.18 8.18
CA THR A 126 11.32 9.46 9.32
C THR A 126 11.96 10.51 10.23
N GLY A 127 11.75 10.46 11.55
CA GLY A 127 12.35 11.46 12.47
C GLY A 127 13.85 11.70 12.16
N ARG A 128 14.33 12.90 12.46
CA ARG A 128 15.71 13.34 12.13
C ARG A 128 16.82 12.29 12.30
N PRO A 129 16.88 11.51 13.41
CA PRO A 129 17.92 10.50 13.58
C PRO A 129 17.90 9.41 12.49
N TRP A 130 16.71 8.95 12.10
CA TRP A 130 16.56 7.93 11.07
C TRP A 130 16.91 8.46 9.68
N GLY A 131 16.62 9.73 9.39
CA GLY A 131 17.02 10.39 8.15
C GLY A 131 18.54 10.48 8.01
N VAL A 132 19.26 10.80 9.09
CA VAL A 132 20.73 10.81 9.11
C VAL A 132 21.28 9.39 8.96
N LEU A 133 20.81 8.43 9.73
CA LEU A 133 21.23 7.04 9.62
C LEU A 133 20.99 6.48 8.22
N ARG A 134 19.85 6.77 7.61
CA ARG A 134 19.54 6.37 6.23
C ARG A 134 20.63 6.85 5.26
N ARG A 135 21.02 8.14 5.33
CA ARG A 135 22.09 8.68 4.47
C ARG A 135 23.45 8.02 4.68
N LEU A 136 23.74 7.63 5.91
CA LEU A 136 25.03 7.02 6.24
C LEU A 136 25.10 5.54 5.84
N VAL A 137 24.02 4.78 6.01
CA VAL A 137 24.06 3.32 5.90
C VAL A 137 23.55 2.76 4.57
N TYR A 138 22.66 3.47 3.82
CA TYR A 138 22.10 2.94 2.57
C TYR A 138 23.16 2.59 1.53
N ARG A 139 24.27 3.31 1.50
CA ARG A 139 25.42 3.00 0.64
C ARG A 139 26.09 1.65 0.92
N LEU A 140 25.81 1.02 2.08
CA LEU A 140 26.37 -0.28 2.49
C LEU A 140 25.48 -1.45 2.07
N ALA A 141 24.27 -1.19 1.60
CA ALA A 141 23.39 -2.24 1.06
C ALA A 141 23.92 -2.72 -0.30
N ALA A 142 23.63 -3.98 -0.63
CA ALA A 142 23.93 -4.56 -1.96
C ALA A 142 23.11 -3.87 -3.05
N GLY A 143 21.86 -3.46 -2.73
CA GLY A 143 21.00 -2.71 -3.61
C GLY A 143 19.74 -2.24 -2.90
N HIS A 144 18.92 -1.46 -3.63
CA HIS A 144 17.65 -0.98 -3.15
C HIS A 144 16.55 -1.23 -4.17
N ILE A 145 15.33 -1.43 -3.68
CA ILE A 145 14.14 -1.57 -4.51
C ILE A 145 13.20 -0.41 -4.20
N ALA A 146 12.86 0.35 -5.22
CA ALA A 146 11.82 1.37 -5.22
C ALA A 146 10.62 0.89 -6.03
N GLN A 147 9.43 1.39 -5.76
CA GLN A 147 8.21 0.98 -6.47
C GLN A 147 7.98 1.79 -7.75
N THR A 148 8.57 2.98 -7.85
CA THR A 148 8.42 3.92 -8.94
C THR A 148 9.76 4.52 -9.34
N ARG A 149 9.84 5.05 -10.56
CA ARG A 149 11.05 5.72 -11.05
C ARG A 149 11.40 6.96 -10.21
N GLU A 150 10.39 7.76 -9.83
CA GLU A 150 10.57 8.95 -9.02
C GLU A 150 11.13 8.62 -7.63
N ALA A 151 10.62 7.54 -7.01
CA ALA A 151 11.15 7.07 -5.73
C ALA A 151 12.60 6.58 -5.86
N ALA A 152 12.96 5.92 -6.94
CA ALA A 152 14.34 5.49 -7.21
C ALA A 152 15.28 6.69 -7.35
N VAL A 153 14.93 7.65 -8.19
CA VAL A 153 15.70 8.90 -8.38
C VAL A 153 15.85 9.66 -7.05
N TRP A 154 14.78 9.70 -6.26
CA TRP A 154 14.84 10.36 -4.95
C TRP A 154 15.83 9.64 -4.01
N LEU A 155 15.80 8.30 -3.95
CA LEU A 155 16.73 7.52 -3.14
C LEU A 155 18.19 7.75 -3.51
N GLU A 156 18.51 7.70 -4.80
CA GLU A 156 19.87 7.94 -5.30
C GLU A 156 20.38 9.34 -4.94
N ARG A 157 19.56 10.35 -5.16
CA ARG A 157 19.94 11.75 -4.92
C ARG A 157 20.06 12.13 -3.44
N HIS A 158 19.25 11.54 -2.54
CA HIS A 158 19.11 12.03 -1.17
C HIS A 158 19.64 11.07 -0.11
N THR A 159 19.96 9.80 -0.45
CA THR A 159 20.35 8.81 0.56
C THR A 159 21.68 8.14 0.30
N GLY A 160 22.32 8.39 -0.83
CA GLY A 160 23.52 7.67 -1.25
C GLY A 160 23.27 6.19 -1.57
N ALA A 161 22.02 5.79 -1.76
CA ALA A 161 21.64 4.46 -2.24
C ALA A 161 22.29 4.17 -3.60
N ARG A 162 22.75 2.94 -3.78
CA ARG A 162 23.34 2.45 -5.03
C ARG A 162 22.55 1.25 -5.52
N ASN A 163 22.67 0.92 -6.81
CA ASN A 163 21.97 -0.20 -7.42
C ASN A 163 20.45 -0.16 -7.09
N VAL A 164 19.82 0.96 -7.42
CA VAL A 164 18.38 1.13 -7.17
C VAL A 164 17.58 0.55 -8.34
N HIS A 165 16.78 -0.47 -8.06
CA HIS A 165 15.92 -1.14 -9.03
C HIS A 165 14.48 -0.69 -8.85
N VAL A 166 13.78 -0.48 -9.97
CA VAL A 166 12.34 -0.14 -9.95
C VAL A 166 11.54 -1.43 -10.10
N ILE A 167 10.88 -1.85 -9.03
CA ILE A 167 10.01 -3.03 -9.03
C ILE A 167 8.67 -2.63 -8.39
N PRO A 168 7.61 -2.46 -9.21
CA PRO A 168 6.27 -2.14 -8.72
C PRO A 168 5.65 -3.30 -7.94
N ASN A 169 4.46 -3.07 -7.36
CA ASN A 169 3.70 -4.14 -6.74
C ASN A 169 3.01 -5.02 -7.79
N PRO A 170 2.91 -6.32 -7.56
CA PRO A 170 2.05 -7.17 -8.38
C PRO A 170 0.57 -6.90 -8.08
N VAL A 171 -0.27 -7.10 -9.07
CA VAL A 171 -1.70 -7.33 -8.87
C VAL A 171 -1.94 -8.81 -8.61
N ILE A 172 -2.63 -9.11 -7.51
CA ILE A 172 -3.09 -10.47 -7.22
C ILE A 172 -4.51 -10.59 -7.79
N TRP A 173 -4.68 -11.46 -8.77
CA TRP A 173 -5.97 -11.64 -9.44
C TRP A 173 -6.31 -13.14 -9.58
N PRO A 174 -7.54 -13.57 -9.21
CA PRO A 174 -8.58 -12.79 -8.52
C PRO A 174 -8.14 -12.32 -7.14
N ILE A 175 -8.74 -11.21 -6.65
CA ILE A 175 -8.44 -10.67 -5.32
C ILE A 175 -9.05 -11.61 -4.27
N PRO A 176 -8.26 -12.17 -3.34
CA PRO A 176 -8.79 -13.07 -2.33
C PRO A 176 -9.69 -12.35 -1.33
N SER A 177 -10.74 -13.04 -0.86
CA SER A 177 -11.61 -12.56 0.22
C SER A 177 -11.05 -12.96 1.58
N PHE A 178 -11.30 -12.11 2.58
CA PHE A 178 -10.92 -12.30 3.99
C PHE A 178 -12.08 -11.85 4.90
N SER A 179 -12.02 -12.18 6.18
CA SER A 179 -12.95 -11.61 7.17
C SER A 179 -12.54 -10.20 7.60
N PRO A 180 -13.51 -9.31 7.90
CA PRO A 180 -14.95 -9.50 7.78
C PRO A 180 -15.46 -9.32 6.34
N GLU A 181 -16.46 -10.10 5.96
CA GLU A 181 -17.20 -9.89 4.72
C GLU A 181 -18.42 -9.02 4.99
N VAL A 182 -18.61 -7.99 4.16
CA VAL A 182 -19.74 -7.07 4.24
C VAL A 182 -20.43 -7.06 2.88
N ALA A 183 -21.67 -7.56 2.83
CA ALA A 183 -22.44 -7.60 1.59
C ALA A 183 -22.74 -6.17 1.10
N THR A 184 -22.52 -5.90 -0.17
CA THR A 184 -22.69 -4.57 -0.77
C THR A 184 -24.11 -4.05 -0.58
N GLU A 185 -25.11 -4.92 -0.73
CA GLU A 185 -26.54 -4.58 -0.60
C GLU A 185 -26.96 -4.27 0.83
N SER A 186 -26.20 -4.68 1.84
CA SER A 186 -26.45 -4.31 3.24
C SER A 186 -26.11 -2.85 3.54
N VAL A 187 -25.33 -2.21 2.66
CA VAL A 187 -24.85 -0.82 2.82
C VAL A 187 -25.47 0.12 1.79
N VAL A 188 -25.56 -0.30 0.54
CA VAL A 188 -26.08 0.52 -0.58
C VAL A 188 -27.04 -0.30 -1.42
N SER A 189 -28.26 0.22 -1.65
CA SER A 189 -29.25 -0.42 -2.51
C SER A 189 -28.72 -0.63 -3.94
N ARG A 190 -29.20 -1.69 -4.61
CA ARG A 190 -28.81 -2.04 -6.00
C ARG A 190 -29.13 -0.96 -7.03
N GLU A 191 -30.18 -0.17 -6.78
CA GLU A 191 -30.59 0.91 -7.67
C GLU A 191 -29.66 2.14 -7.61
N ARG A 192 -28.85 2.24 -6.56
CA ARG A 192 -27.92 3.34 -6.37
C ARG A 192 -26.66 3.16 -7.21
N LYS A 193 -26.10 4.25 -7.72
CA LYS A 193 -24.79 4.30 -8.32
C LYS A 193 -23.71 4.55 -7.28
N VAL A 194 -22.56 3.92 -7.41
CA VAL A 194 -21.53 3.91 -6.37
C VAL A 194 -20.23 4.53 -6.86
N ILE A 195 -19.81 5.59 -6.17
CA ILE A 195 -18.44 6.07 -6.19
C ILE A 195 -17.72 5.40 -5.01
N LEU A 196 -16.66 4.66 -5.29
CA LEU A 196 -15.92 3.89 -4.30
C LEU A 196 -14.54 4.49 -4.05
N ALA A 197 -14.15 4.59 -2.77
CA ALA A 197 -12.78 4.85 -2.34
C ALA A 197 -12.36 3.84 -1.27
N VAL A 198 -11.05 3.52 -1.19
CA VAL A 198 -10.55 2.51 -0.25
C VAL A 198 -9.29 2.98 0.46
N GLY A 199 -9.29 2.90 1.80
CA GLY A 199 -8.12 3.23 2.61
C GLY A 199 -8.41 3.46 4.07
N SER A 200 -7.38 3.35 4.93
CA SER A 200 -7.51 3.44 6.39
C SER A 200 -6.93 4.72 7.01
N LYS A 201 -6.45 5.66 6.20
CA LYS A 201 -5.81 6.92 6.66
C LYS A 201 -6.44 8.10 5.94
N PRO A 202 -7.56 8.64 6.44
CA PRO A 202 -8.36 9.66 5.74
C PRO A 202 -7.57 10.87 5.27
N GLU A 203 -6.65 11.40 6.08
CA GLU A 203 -5.81 12.53 5.72
C GLU A 203 -4.87 12.21 4.54
N GLN A 204 -4.13 11.09 4.62
CA GLN A 204 -3.26 10.63 3.53
C GLN A 204 -4.07 10.36 2.26
N LYS A 205 -5.22 9.71 2.41
CA LYS A 205 -6.10 9.32 1.31
C LYS A 205 -6.94 10.48 0.76
N GLY A 206 -6.90 11.65 1.40
CA GLY A 206 -7.59 12.85 0.94
C GLY A 206 -9.11 12.69 0.88
N PHE A 207 -9.70 11.92 1.81
CA PHE A 207 -11.14 11.69 1.81
C PHE A 207 -11.93 12.98 2.09
N ASP A 208 -11.33 13.95 2.76
CA ASP A 208 -11.87 15.30 2.90
C ASP A 208 -12.01 16.02 1.55
N LEU A 209 -11.03 15.84 0.65
CA LEU A 209 -11.08 16.41 -0.70
C LEU A 209 -12.16 15.71 -1.56
N LEU A 210 -12.25 14.38 -1.43
CA LEU A 210 -13.26 13.58 -2.13
C LEU A 210 -14.68 13.94 -1.69
N VAL A 211 -14.94 14.04 -0.37
CA VAL A 211 -16.24 14.42 0.16
C VAL A 211 -16.64 15.83 -0.33
N ARG A 212 -15.70 16.78 -0.34
CA ARG A 212 -15.94 18.12 -0.90
C ARG A 212 -16.29 18.08 -2.38
N ALA A 213 -15.55 17.32 -3.19
CA ALA A 213 -15.84 17.18 -4.61
C ALA A 213 -17.24 16.56 -4.83
N PHE A 214 -17.55 15.46 -4.13
CA PHE A 214 -18.83 14.77 -4.26
C PHE A 214 -20.02 15.63 -3.77
N SER A 215 -19.88 16.35 -2.68
CA SER A 215 -20.96 17.17 -2.11
C SER A 215 -21.48 18.23 -3.08
N THR A 216 -20.63 18.78 -3.94
CA THR A 216 -21.05 19.75 -4.96
C THR A 216 -21.84 19.12 -6.09
N LEU A 217 -21.73 17.80 -6.30
CA LEU A 217 -22.44 17.05 -7.34
C LEU A 217 -23.72 16.38 -6.82
N ALA A 218 -23.77 16.10 -5.53
CA ALA A 218 -24.82 15.26 -4.93
C ALA A 218 -26.25 15.74 -5.19
N LYS A 219 -26.47 17.05 -5.34
CA LYS A 219 -27.77 17.64 -5.66
C LYS A 219 -28.25 17.32 -7.08
N ASP A 220 -27.33 17.41 -8.03
CA ASP A 220 -27.64 17.22 -9.44
C ASP A 220 -27.64 15.73 -9.84
N TRP A 221 -27.09 14.89 -8.99
CA TRP A 221 -26.95 13.44 -9.19
C TRP A 221 -27.55 12.66 -8.00
N PRO A 222 -28.89 12.69 -7.84
CA PRO A 222 -29.54 12.09 -6.68
C PRO A 222 -29.41 10.58 -6.57
N GLU A 223 -29.08 9.87 -7.62
CA GLU A 223 -28.93 8.41 -7.66
C GLU A 223 -27.53 7.90 -7.24
N TRP A 224 -26.55 8.79 -7.02
CA TRP A 224 -25.18 8.42 -6.69
C TRP A 224 -24.89 8.48 -5.19
N ASP A 225 -24.15 7.52 -4.68
CA ASP A 225 -23.64 7.46 -3.32
C ASP A 225 -22.11 7.35 -3.30
N LEU A 226 -21.50 7.85 -2.21
CA LEU A 226 -20.09 7.72 -1.92
C LEU A 226 -19.87 6.65 -0.85
N VAL A 227 -19.09 5.62 -1.17
CA VAL A 227 -18.69 4.57 -0.24
C VAL A 227 -17.21 4.65 0.00
N ILE A 228 -16.78 4.67 1.26
CA ILE A 228 -15.37 4.69 1.65
C ILE A 228 -15.09 3.47 2.54
N LEU A 229 -14.35 2.50 2.02
CA LEU A 229 -13.95 1.30 2.76
C LEU A 229 -12.67 1.53 3.57
N GLY A 230 -12.57 0.87 4.70
CA GLY A 230 -11.38 0.88 5.56
C GLY A 230 -11.36 2.01 6.57
N VAL A 231 -12.47 2.74 6.70
CA VAL A 231 -12.70 3.78 7.71
C VAL A 231 -13.95 3.42 8.50
N ASP A 232 -13.80 3.24 9.80
CA ASP A 232 -14.92 2.91 10.69
C ASP A 232 -15.67 4.18 11.07
N ALA A 233 -16.99 4.15 10.93
CA ALA A 233 -17.89 5.21 11.36
C ALA A 233 -17.64 5.57 12.84
N GLY A 234 -17.70 6.86 13.19
CA GLY A 234 -17.51 7.34 14.56
C GLY A 234 -16.08 7.20 15.11
N SER A 235 -15.14 6.58 14.37
CA SER A 235 -13.77 6.40 14.86
C SER A 235 -13.04 7.73 15.00
N SER A 236 -12.28 7.88 16.14
CA SER A 236 -11.45 9.07 16.36
C SER A 236 -10.28 9.14 15.37
N ALA A 237 -9.65 10.32 15.24
CA ALA A 237 -8.47 10.51 14.41
C ALA A 237 -7.32 9.53 14.76
N ALA A 238 -7.19 9.14 16.02
CA ALA A 238 -6.21 8.15 16.49
C ALA A 238 -6.56 6.72 16.08
N CYS A 239 -7.85 6.44 15.82
CA CYS A 239 -8.40 5.11 15.54
C CYS A 239 -8.90 4.94 14.09
N GLY A 240 -8.54 5.84 13.16
CA GLY A 240 -8.95 5.72 11.76
C GLY A 240 -9.61 6.96 11.17
N GLY A 241 -10.07 7.92 12.01
CA GLY A 241 -10.51 9.24 11.56
C GLY A 241 -11.89 9.30 10.88
N GLY A 242 -12.75 8.29 11.04
CA GLY A 242 -14.09 8.25 10.45
C GLY A 242 -14.96 9.42 10.87
N ALA A 243 -14.96 9.77 12.15
CA ALA A 243 -15.71 10.91 12.68
C ALA A 243 -15.37 12.25 12.01
N VAL A 244 -14.18 12.40 11.44
CA VAL A 244 -13.81 13.61 10.68
C VAL A 244 -14.50 13.59 9.32
N VAL A 245 -14.53 12.44 8.66
CA VAL A 245 -15.17 12.27 7.34
C VAL A 245 -16.67 12.42 7.44
N GLU A 246 -17.31 11.83 8.47
CA GLU A 246 -18.75 11.96 8.75
C GLU A 246 -19.15 13.41 9.02
N ARG A 247 -18.42 14.09 9.92
CA ARG A 247 -18.69 15.50 10.21
C ARG A 247 -18.60 16.37 8.97
N LEU A 248 -17.65 16.09 8.07
CA LEU A 248 -17.53 16.82 6.82
C LEU A 248 -18.75 16.56 5.91
N ALA A 249 -19.25 15.32 5.85
CA ALA A 249 -20.47 14.98 5.10
C ALA A 249 -21.71 15.68 5.67
N GLU A 250 -21.84 15.73 7.00
CA GLU A 250 -22.91 16.48 7.68
C GLU A 250 -22.86 17.98 7.33
N GLN A 251 -21.69 18.60 7.47
CA GLN A 251 -21.48 20.02 7.13
C GLN A 251 -21.72 20.33 5.65
N SER A 252 -21.51 19.34 4.79
CA SER A 252 -21.73 19.44 3.35
C SER A 252 -23.13 19.04 2.90
N GLY A 253 -24.01 18.65 3.84
CA GLY A 253 -25.42 18.31 3.57
C GLY A 253 -25.62 16.97 2.84
N ILE A 254 -24.69 16.03 2.99
CA ILE A 254 -24.74 14.71 2.32
C ILE A 254 -24.60 13.51 3.29
N PRO A 255 -25.03 13.57 4.57
CA PRO A 255 -24.78 12.47 5.51
C PRO A 255 -25.41 11.15 5.05
N GLU A 256 -26.63 11.19 4.44
CA GLU A 256 -27.35 10.01 3.94
C GLU A 256 -26.76 9.41 2.65
N ARG A 257 -25.77 10.09 2.06
CA ARG A 257 -25.16 9.73 0.78
C ARG A 257 -23.73 9.25 0.94
N LEU A 258 -23.20 9.30 2.16
CA LEU A 258 -21.88 8.79 2.53
C LEU A 258 -22.03 7.54 3.38
N HIS A 259 -21.34 6.46 2.96
CA HIS A 259 -21.35 5.19 3.66
C HIS A 259 -19.92 4.80 4.08
N LEU A 260 -19.75 4.49 5.35
CA LEU A 260 -18.48 4.07 5.96
C LEU A 260 -18.64 2.68 6.59
N PRO A 261 -18.62 1.60 5.80
CA PRO A 261 -18.84 0.25 6.33
C PRO A 261 -17.64 -0.31 7.11
N GLY A 262 -16.58 0.48 7.26
CA GLY A 262 -15.39 0.06 7.97
C GLY A 262 -14.49 -0.85 7.12
N ARG A 263 -13.76 -1.71 7.82
CA ARG A 263 -12.87 -2.68 7.16
C ARG A 263 -13.69 -3.80 6.56
N VAL A 264 -13.44 -4.09 5.27
CA VAL A 264 -14.07 -5.21 4.54
C VAL A 264 -12.98 -6.13 3.97
N GLY A 265 -13.26 -7.43 3.96
CA GLY A 265 -12.36 -8.45 3.42
C GLY A 265 -12.74 -8.92 2.01
N ASN A 266 -14.02 -8.81 1.63
CA ASN A 266 -14.54 -9.12 0.29
C ASN A 266 -14.46 -7.89 -0.65
N VAL A 267 -13.29 -7.23 -0.68
CA VAL A 267 -13.11 -5.96 -1.41
C VAL A 267 -13.34 -6.11 -2.93
N MET A 268 -13.16 -7.31 -3.49
CA MET A 268 -13.40 -7.58 -4.90
C MET A 268 -14.85 -7.30 -5.29
N GLU A 269 -15.83 -7.77 -4.51
CA GLU A 269 -17.26 -7.52 -4.73
C GLU A 269 -17.58 -6.02 -4.73
N TRP A 270 -16.88 -5.25 -3.89
CA TRP A 270 -17.02 -3.80 -3.85
C TRP A 270 -16.47 -3.11 -5.08
N TYR A 271 -15.32 -3.58 -5.63
CA TYR A 271 -14.80 -3.06 -6.92
C TYR A 271 -15.73 -3.41 -8.08
N GLU A 272 -16.30 -4.61 -8.10
CA GLU A 272 -17.27 -5.03 -9.12
C GLU A 272 -18.59 -4.26 -9.02
N ARG A 273 -19.00 -3.89 -7.79
CA ARG A 273 -20.20 -3.10 -7.51
C ARG A 273 -20.05 -1.62 -7.87
N ALA A 274 -18.82 -1.12 -7.86
CA ALA A 274 -18.56 0.30 -8.07
C ALA A 274 -18.74 0.73 -9.52
N ASP A 275 -19.44 1.85 -9.72
CA ASP A 275 -19.55 2.49 -11.04
C ASP A 275 -18.35 3.39 -11.35
N ILE A 276 -17.67 3.92 -10.32
CA ILE A 276 -16.44 4.73 -10.42
C ILE A 276 -15.59 4.47 -9.17
N PHE A 277 -14.28 4.27 -9.36
CA PHE A 277 -13.30 4.26 -8.28
C PHE A 277 -12.53 5.57 -8.25
N VAL A 278 -12.34 6.16 -7.05
CA VAL A 278 -11.60 7.41 -6.88
C VAL A 278 -10.46 7.25 -5.88
N LEU A 279 -9.24 7.55 -6.32
CA LEU A 279 -8.05 7.66 -5.47
C LEU A 279 -7.71 9.13 -5.25
N SER A 280 -8.21 9.73 -4.20
CA SER A 280 -7.98 11.14 -3.84
C SER A 280 -6.75 11.37 -2.96
N SER A 281 -5.77 10.47 -3.02
CA SER A 281 -4.61 10.47 -2.11
C SER A 281 -3.70 11.66 -2.31
N ARG A 282 -3.25 12.27 -1.20
CA ARG A 282 -2.24 13.33 -1.20
C ARG A 282 -0.85 12.81 -1.52
N TYR A 283 -0.56 11.58 -1.12
CA TYR A 283 0.69 10.89 -1.45
C TYR A 283 0.54 9.37 -1.36
N GLU A 284 1.23 8.68 -2.25
CA GLU A 284 1.31 7.22 -2.31
C GLU A 284 2.77 6.77 -2.48
N GLY A 285 3.02 5.48 -2.25
CA GLY A 285 4.22 4.82 -2.77
C GLY A 285 3.89 4.17 -4.11
N PHE A 286 3.02 3.16 -4.04
CA PHE A 286 2.41 2.49 -5.19
C PHE A 286 1.01 2.02 -4.74
N PRO A 287 -0.08 2.61 -5.25
CA PRO A 287 -1.42 2.42 -4.70
C PRO A 287 -2.05 1.08 -5.14
N ASN A 288 -1.89 0.04 -4.32
CA ASN A 288 -2.47 -1.28 -4.61
C ASN A 288 -3.98 -1.22 -4.85
N VAL A 289 -4.71 -0.40 -4.08
CA VAL A 289 -6.17 -0.27 -4.20
C VAL A 289 -6.61 0.28 -5.57
N LEU A 290 -5.78 1.13 -6.19
CA LEU A 290 -6.00 1.59 -7.56
C LEU A 290 -5.77 0.44 -8.56
N LEU A 291 -4.66 -0.27 -8.38
CA LEU A 291 -4.32 -1.41 -9.23
C LEU A 291 -5.39 -2.52 -9.16
N GLU A 292 -5.93 -2.76 -7.97
CA GLU A 292 -7.01 -3.71 -7.71
C GLU A 292 -8.33 -3.29 -8.37
N ALA A 293 -8.73 -2.02 -8.21
CA ALA A 293 -9.92 -1.47 -8.82
C ALA A 293 -9.84 -1.53 -10.36
N MET A 294 -8.70 -1.17 -10.93
CA MET A 294 -8.44 -1.29 -12.36
C MET A 294 -8.47 -2.75 -12.82
N ALA A 295 -7.90 -3.67 -12.03
CA ALA A 295 -7.95 -5.09 -12.34
C ALA A 295 -9.39 -5.63 -12.31
N ALA A 296 -10.26 -5.12 -11.45
CA ALA A 296 -11.69 -5.45 -11.44
C ALA A 296 -12.47 -4.85 -12.61
N GLY A 297 -11.84 -4.01 -13.44
CA GLY A 297 -12.48 -3.34 -14.56
C GLY A 297 -13.27 -2.09 -14.15
N CYS A 298 -13.03 -1.56 -12.95
CA CYS A 298 -13.65 -0.34 -12.50
C CYS A 298 -13.03 0.88 -13.21
N PRO A 299 -13.81 1.82 -13.76
CA PRO A 299 -13.28 3.07 -14.28
C PRO A 299 -12.71 3.90 -13.13
N CYS A 300 -11.44 4.30 -13.23
CA CYS A 300 -10.70 4.93 -12.16
C CYS A 300 -10.37 6.39 -12.43
N ILE A 301 -10.50 7.21 -11.38
CA ILE A 301 -9.97 8.58 -11.31
C ILE A 301 -8.94 8.61 -10.19
N ALA A 302 -7.76 9.20 -10.42
CA ALA A 302 -6.76 9.35 -9.37
C ALA A 302 -6.16 10.75 -9.38
N PHE A 303 -5.86 11.30 -8.19
CA PHE A 303 -4.93 12.42 -8.11
C PHE A 303 -3.55 11.97 -8.56
N ASP A 304 -2.95 12.77 -9.43
CA ASP A 304 -1.58 12.61 -9.89
C ASP A 304 -0.61 13.13 -8.83
N CYS A 305 -0.56 12.43 -7.69
CA CYS A 305 0.36 12.76 -6.61
C CYS A 305 1.81 12.35 -6.97
N ASP A 306 2.76 12.68 -6.10
CA ASP A 306 4.20 12.62 -6.40
C ASP A 306 4.66 11.29 -7.03
N THR A 307 4.07 10.16 -6.62
CA THR A 307 4.43 8.81 -7.09
C THR A 307 3.22 7.88 -7.14
N GLY A 308 3.24 6.92 -8.01
CA GLY A 308 2.34 5.76 -8.06
C GLY A 308 1.21 5.86 -9.07
N PRO A 309 0.25 6.80 -8.99
CA PRO A 309 -0.89 6.82 -9.91
C PRO A 309 -0.49 6.89 -11.40
N ARG A 310 0.45 7.76 -11.76
CA ARG A 310 0.96 7.90 -13.14
C ARG A 310 1.81 6.73 -13.64
N ASP A 311 2.26 5.85 -12.71
CA ASP A 311 2.94 4.61 -13.08
C ASP A 311 1.94 3.50 -13.46
N ILE A 312 0.64 3.70 -13.18
CA ILE A 312 -0.44 2.73 -13.39
C ILE A 312 -1.44 3.23 -14.43
N ILE A 313 -1.82 4.51 -14.36
CA ILE A 313 -2.79 5.15 -15.25
C ILE A 313 -2.08 5.87 -16.40
N GLU A 314 -2.50 5.54 -17.61
CA GLU A 314 -2.32 6.35 -18.82
C GLU A 314 -3.58 7.21 -19.00
N ASP A 315 -3.43 8.55 -18.76
CA ASP A 315 -4.57 9.47 -18.70
C ASP A 315 -5.41 9.46 -19.98
N GLY A 316 -6.72 9.24 -19.82
CA GLY A 316 -7.68 9.16 -20.91
C GLY A 316 -7.70 7.82 -21.64
N ALA A 317 -6.74 6.92 -21.41
CA ALA A 317 -6.68 5.61 -22.05
C ALA A 317 -7.25 4.49 -21.18
N ASN A 318 -6.74 4.32 -19.95
CA ASN A 318 -7.16 3.27 -19.03
C ASN A 318 -7.65 3.78 -17.67
N GLY A 319 -7.75 5.10 -17.53
CA GLY A 319 -8.20 5.80 -16.31
C GLY A 319 -8.01 7.30 -16.50
N LEU A 320 -8.33 8.09 -15.48
CA LEU A 320 -8.20 9.54 -15.51
C LEU A 320 -7.26 10.03 -14.40
N LEU A 321 -6.32 10.89 -14.77
CA LEU A 321 -5.47 11.60 -13.82
C LEU A 321 -5.98 13.03 -13.61
N VAL A 322 -5.89 13.49 -12.38
CA VAL A 322 -6.27 14.83 -11.94
C VAL A 322 -5.08 15.44 -11.21
N PRO A 323 -4.73 16.71 -11.43
CA PRO A 323 -3.67 17.35 -10.65
C PRO A 323 -3.87 17.16 -9.14
N ALA A 324 -2.75 16.93 -8.42
CA ALA A 324 -2.79 16.63 -7.01
C ALA A 324 -3.56 17.70 -6.21
N GLU A 325 -4.50 17.25 -5.38
CA GLU A 325 -5.34 18.07 -4.50
C GLU A 325 -6.28 19.09 -5.21
N ASP A 326 -6.40 19.03 -6.54
CA ASP A 326 -7.31 19.89 -7.30
C ASP A 326 -8.76 19.34 -7.23
N VAL A 327 -9.50 19.83 -6.23
CA VAL A 327 -10.87 19.40 -5.94
C VAL A 327 -11.84 19.75 -7.08
N GLU A 328 -11.64 20.88 -7.75
CA GLU A 328 -12.52 21.30 -8.85
C GLU A 328 -12.38 20.39 -10.06
N LYS A 329 -11.15 20.09 -10.46
CA LYS A 329 -10.92 19.14 -11.55
C LYS A 329 -11.34 17.72 -11.18
N LEU A 330 -11.17 17.32 -9.91
CA LEU A 330 -11.71 16.03 -9.44
C LEU A 330 -13.23 15.98 -9.63
N ARG A 331 -13.96 17.03 -9.18
CA ARG A 331 -15.40 17.18 -9.39
C ARG A 331 -15.76 17.06 -10.87
N ASP A 332 -15.07 17.79 -11.75
CA ASP A 332 -15.38 17.83 -13.18
C ASP A 332 -15.16 16.46 -13.85
N ARG A 333 -14.10 15.75 -13.50
CA ARG A 333 -13.84 14.37 -13.99
C ARG A 333 -14.89 13.38 -13.46
N MET A 334 -15.27 13.50 -12.18
CA MET A 334 -16.36 12.70 -11.60
C MET A 334 -17.67 12.97 -12.34
N ALA A 335 -18.08 14.23 -12.51
CA ALA A 335 -19.29 14.60 -13.27
C ALA A 335 -19.27 14.04 -14.70
N GLY A 336 -18.13 14.12 -15.39
CA GLY A 336 -17.97 13.57 -16.73
C GLY A 336 -18.19 12.05 -16.79
N LEU A 337 -17.65 11.30 -15.84
CA LEU A 337 -17.89 9.85 -15.76
C LEU A 337 -19.30 9.52 -15.28
N MET A 338 -19.89 10.29 -14.38
CA MET A 338 -21.28 10.10 -13.93
C MET A 338 -22.27 10.25 -15.09
N ALA A 339 -22.04 11.23 -15.96
CA ALA A 339 -22.87 11.49 -17.13
C ALA A 339 -22.70 10.48 -18.27
N ASN A 340 -21.51 9.83 -18.40
CA ASN A 340 -21.14 9.10 -19.62
C ASN A 340 -20.86 7.61 -19.34
N VAL A 341 -21.89 6.77 -19.52
CA VAL A 341 -21.81 5.31 -19.37
C VAL A 341 -20.81 4.69 -20.36
N ALA A 342 -20.80 5.16 -21.61
CA ALA A 342 -19.91 4.62 -22.64
C ALA A 342 -18.42 4.84 -22.27
N MET A 343 -18.10 6.04 -21.77
CA MET A 343 -16.76 6.35 -21.29
C MET A 343 -16.36 5.50 -20.08
N ARG A 344 -17.28 5.26 -19.13
CA ARG A 344 -17.02 4.33 -18.01
C ARG A 344 -16.70 2.93 -18.51
N THR A 345 -17.49 2.42 -19.45
CA THR A 345 -17.31 1.08 -20.00
C THR A 345 -15.98 0.95 -20.76
N GLU A 346 -15.62 1.95 -21.55
CA GLU A 346 -14.36 1.99 -22.30
C GLU A 346 -13.16 2.00 -21.37
N LEU A 347 -13.11 2.95 -20.44
CA LEU A 347 -12.00 3.06 -19.48
C LEU A 347 -11.87 1.80 -18.60
N GLY A 348 -12.98 1.25 -18.11
CA GLY A 348 -12.99 0.01 -17.34
C GLY A 348 -12.49 -1.19 -18.16
N GLY A 349 -12.89 -1.28 -19.44
CA GLY A 349 -12.41 -2.30 -20.36
C GLY A 349 -10.90 -2.23 -20.65
N GLN A 350 -10.33 -1.03 -20.70
CA GLN A 350 -8.88 -0.84 -20.84
C GLN A 350 -8.13 -1.02 -19.51
N ALA A 351 -8.75 -0.64 -18.39
CA ALA A 351 -8.14 -0.75 -17.08
C ALA A 351 -7.67 -2.18 -16.74
N VAL A 352 -8.40 -3.22 -17.18
CA VAL A 352 -8.05 -4.63 -16.91
C VAL A 352 -6.69 -5.06 -17.46
N GLN A 353 -6.08 -4.30 -18.38
CA GLN A 353 -4.74 -4.59 -18.89
C GLN A 353 -3.66 -4.56 -17.78
N VAL A 354 -3.92 -3.94 -16.65
CA VAL A 354 -3.04 -3.98 -15.48
C VAL A 354 -2.80 -5.40 -14.98
N ARG A 355 -3.75 -6.34 -15.21
CA ARG A 355 -3.59 -7.76 -14.87
C ARG A 355 -2.38 -8.38 -15.56
N LYS A 356 -2.10 -7.96 -16.80
CA LYS A 356 -0.95 -8.40 -17.58
C LYS A 356 0.30 -7.56 -17.27
N ALA A 357 0.14 -6.24 -17.22
CA ALA A 357 1.25 -5.31 -17.03
C ALA A 357 1.93 -5.49 -15.65
N PHE A 358 1.14 -5.79 -14.61
CA PHE A 358 1.58 -5.97 -13.23
C PHE A 358 1.28 -7.39 -12.70
N SER A 359 1.28 -8.40 -13.58
CA SER A 359 1.06 -9.78 -13.14
C SER A 359 2.08 -10.23 -12.11
N GLU A 360 1.67 -11.12 -11.19
CA GLU A 360 2.56 -11.68 -10.18
C GLU A 360 3.80 -12.30 -10.82
N GLU A 361 3.66 -13.08 -11.88
CA GLU A 361 4.76 -13.71 -12.62
C GLU A 361 5.78 -12.69 -13.12
N ARG A 362 5.31 -11.62 -13.78
CA ARG A 362 6.18 -10.57 -14.30
C ARG A 362 6.95 -9.85 -13.20
N ILE A 363 6.27 -9.48 -12.13
CA ILE A 363 6.90 -8.76 -11.02
C ILE A 363 7.86 -9.67 -10.26
N MET A 364 7.52 -10.94 -10.05
CA MET A 364 8.42 -11.91 -9.41
C MET A 364 9.66 -12.17 -10.24
N ALA A 365 9.56 -12.21 -11.57
CA ALA A 365 10.73 -12.30 -12.45
C ALA A 365 11.71 -11.13 -12.26
N LEU A 366 11.20 -9.89 -12.07
CA LEU A 366 12.05 -8.73 -11.76
C LEU A 366 12.78 -8.89 -10.42
N TRP A 367 12.09 -9.40 -9.40
CA TRP A 367 12.71 -9.69 -8.11
C TRP A 367 13.80 -10.75 -8.21
N GLN A 368 13.56 -11.82 -8.95
CA GLN A 368 14.56 -12.88 -9.15
C GLN A 368 15.84 -12.34 -9.81
N GLN A 369 15.71 -11.50 -10.83
CA GLN A 369 16.87 -10.87 -11.50
C GLN A 369 17.73 -10.04 -10.54
N VAL A 370 17.13 -9.42 -9.53
CA VAL A 370 17.84 -8.57 -8.58
C VAL A 370 18.48 -9.38 -7.45
N LEU A 371 17.85 -10.50 -7.02
CA LEU A 371 18.30 -11.28 -5.87
C LEU A 371 19.34 -12.35 -6.22
N GLN A 372 19.48 -12.72 -7.49
CA GLN A 372 20.54 -13.60 -7.99
C GLN A 372 21.90 -12.90 -7.98
#